data_1295d7d47af371cdcb9c85089b956a9e
#
_entry.id   1295d7d47af371cdcb9c85089b956a9e
#
_cell.length_a   1.000
_cell.length_b   1.000
_cell.length_c   1.000
_cell.angle_alpha   90.00
_cell.angle_beta   90.00
_cell.angle_gamma   90.00
#
_symmetry.space_group_name_H-M   'P 1'
#
loop_
_entity.id
_entity.type
_entity.pdbx_description
1 polymer ?
#
loop_
_entity_poly.entity_id
_entity_poly.type
_entity_poly.pdbx_seq_one_letter_code
_entity_poly.pdbx_strand_id
1 'polypeptide(L)'
;MKQIQELSEKQLSILNFVQDYVSENGISPTIEDVKNGCKLSSKSVVSYNLNILEKNGYLDRKKGLARSITSTKDYDNDEIIEVPIVSNISAGTPLELYSADEIYHNQKNSYESIKLSKKMFRKIAKLIALKISGDSMKEDSIMDGDIIILDCNSISKNDIKNGDIVAARVNEDAGTLKRIFYKKNKIELRPSNKLYSSIFTDKTNVKIDGKVVGLIRNY
;
A
#
# COMPACT_ATOMS: atom_id res chain seq x y z
N MET A 1 -6.92 -8.25 -34.06
CA MET A 1 -6.25 -8.27 -32.73
C MET A 1 -4.89 -7.61 -32.89
N LYS A 2 -4.69 -6.38 -32.39
CA LYS A 2 -3.36 -5.74 -32.37
C LYS A 2 -2.53 -6.44 -31.31
N GLN A 3 -1.38 -7.01 -31.72
CA GLN A 3 -0.39 -7.54 -30.79
C GLN A 3 -0.04 -6.45 -29.76
N ILE A 4 -0.17 -6.77 -28.49
CA ILE A 4 0.32 -5.95 -27.39
C ILE A 4 1.84 -6.00 -27.50
N GLN A 5 2.44 -4.93 -28.00
CA GLN A 5 3.89 -4.80 -28.09
C GLN A 5 4.38 -4.52 -26.66
N GLU A 6 5.21 -5.40 -26.12
CA GLU A 6 5.79 -5.21 -24.79
C GLU A 6 6.56 -3.88 -24.74
N LEU A 7 6.22 -3.04 -23.75
CA LEU A 7 6.91 -1.79 -23.51
C LEU A 7 8.28 -2.07 -22.93
N SER A 8 9.30 -1.31 -23.37
CA SER A 8 10.60 -1.35 -22.68
C SER A 8 10.49 -0.77 -21.26
N GLU A 9 11.42 -1.14 -20.37
CA GLU A 9 11.46 -0.63 -19.00
C GLU A 9 11.42 0.91 -18.94
N LYS A 10 12.10 1.60 -19.87
CA LYS A 10 12.08 3.07 -19.98
C LYS A 10 10.70 3.60 -20.36
N GLN A 11 10.02 2.95 -21.29
CA GLN A 11 8.67 3.34 -21.72
C GLN A 11 7.66 3.13 -20.59
N LEU A 12 7.76 2.01 -19.89
CA LEU A 12 6.92 1.72 -18.73
C LEU A 12 7.16 2.74 -17.61
N SER A 13 8.43 3.07 -17.31
CA SER A 13 8.78 4.08 -16.31
C SER A 13 8.20 5.46 -16.65
N ILE A 14 8.25 5.87 -17.92
CA ILE A 14 7.67 7.15 -18.38
C ILE A 14 6.14 7.12 -18.23
N LEU A 15 5.50 6.03 -18.62
CA LEU A 15 4.03 5.91 -18.55
C LEU A 15 3.54 5.98 -17.11
N ASN A 16 4.17 5.21 -16.21
CA ASN A 16 3.85 5.23 -14.77
C ASN A 16 4.07 6.63 -14.18
N PHE A 17 5.20 7.27 -14.48
CA PHE A 17 5.49 8.62 -13.99
C PHE A 17 4.41 9.63 -14.43
N VAL A 18 3.96 9.58 -15.69
CA VAL A 18 2.90 10.48 -16.19
C VAL A 18 1.60 10.26 -15.42
N GLN A 19 1.21 9.02 -15.16
CA GLN A 19 0.00 8.68 -14.42
C GLN A 19 0.07 9.14 -12.95
N ASP A 20 1.18 8.83 -12.28
CA ASP A 20 1.40 9.23 -10.89
C ASP A 20 1.43 10.76 -10.74
N TYR A 21 2.12 11.45 -11.65
CA TYR A 21 2.22 12.91 -11.64
C TYR A 21 0.85 13.57 -11.80
N VAL A 22 0.01 13.08 -12.72
CA VAL A 22 -1.34 13.60 -12.93
C VAL A 22 -2.21 13.32 -11.70
N SER A 23 -2.11 12.13 -11.11
CA SER A 23 -2.86 11.76 -9.91
C SER A 23 -2.49 12.61 -8.68
N GLU A 24 -1.21 12.95 -8.53
CA GLU A 24 -0.70 13.71 -7.38
C GLU A 24 -0.91 15.22 -7.50
N ASN A 25 -0.75 15.76 -8.72
CA ASN A 25 -0.72 17.20 -8.96
C ASN A 25 -1.97 17.76 -9.65
N GLY A 26 -2.85 16.90 -10.15
CA GLY A 26 -4.05 17.30 -10.89
C GLY A 26 -3.78 17.93 -12.26
N ILE A 27 -2.52 17.95 -12.71
CA ILE A 27 -2.08 18.53 -13.99
C ILE A 27 -1.07 17.61 -14.67
N SER A 28 -0.99 17.67 -16.01
CA SER A 28 -0.04 16.88 -16.78
C SER A 28 1.40 17.36 -16.58
N PRO A 29 2.39 16.43 -16.56
CA PRO A 29 3.82 16.80 -16.49
C PRO A 29 4.31 17.47 -17.77
N THR A 30 5.39 18.25 -17.63
CA THR A 30 6.18 18.73 -18.76
C THR A 30 7.23 17.69 -19.17
N ILE A 31 7.84 17.86 -20.35
CA ILE A 31 8.98 17.02 -20.78
C ILE A 31 10.15 17.09 -19.78
N GLU A 32 10.34 18.24 -19.11
CA GLU A 32 11.38 18.40 -18.09
C GLU A 32 11.04 17.62 -16.82
N ASP A 33 9.76 17.65 -16.41
CA ASP A 33 9.29 16.86 -15.25
C ASP A 33 9.50 15.36 -15.49
N VAL A 34 9.13 14.88 -16.69
CA VAL A 34 9.36 13.47 -17.08
C VAL A 34 10.83 13.12 -17.11
N LYS A 35 11.70 14.00 -17.68
CA LYS A 35 13.14 13.76 -17.71
C LYS A 35 13.71 13.60 -16.31
N ASN A 36 13.35 14.50 -15.40
CA ASN A 36 13.87 14.51 -14.04
C ASN A 36 13.29 13.35 -13.21
N GLY A 37 11.98 13.11 -13.29
CA GLY A 37 11.30 12.05 -12.55
C GLY A 37 11.75 10.66 -12.96
N CYS A 38 11.95 10.42 -14.25
CA CYS A 38 12.44 9.14 -14.78
C CYS A 38 13.98 9.06 -14.87
N LYS A 39 14.72 10.08 -14.37
CA LYS A 39 16.19 10.16 -14.41
C LYS A 39 16.78 9.90 -15.81
N LEU A 40 16.17 10.48 -16.85
CA LEU A 40 16.59 10.31 -18.23
C LEU A 40 17.67 11.33 -18.62
N SER A 41 18.56 10.93 -19.52
CA SER A 41 19.75 11.69 -19.88
C SER A 41 19.46 12.99 -20.64
N SER A 42 18.37 13.06 -21.41
CA SER A 42 18.03 14.24 -22.21
C SER A 42 16.55 14.35 -22.56
N LYS A 43 16.09 15.56 -22.90
CA LYS A 43 14.74 15.80 -23.44
C LYS A 43 14.48 15.05 -24.74
N SER A 44 15.51 14.82 -25.56
CA SER A 44 15.40 14.07 -26.80
C SER A 44 15.03 12.60 -26.54
N VAL A 45 15.64 11.98 -25.52
CA VAL A 45 15.28 10.60 -25.10
C VAL A 45 13.85 10.54 -24.60
N VAL A 46 13.40 11.54 -23.81
CA VAL A 46 11.99 11.62 -23.38
C VAL A 46 11.06 11.72 -24.60
N SER A 47 11.33 12.68 -25.50
CA SER A 47 10.50 12.93 -26.69
C SER A 47 10.42 11.72 -27.61
N TYR A 48 11.51 10.98 -27.78
CA TYR A 48 11.54 9.74 -28.56
C TYR A 48 10.61 8.68 -27.96
N ASN A 49 10.73 8.42 -26.67
CA ASN A 49 9.90 7.43 -26.01
C ASN A 49 8.42 7.86 -25.92
N LEU A 50 8.13 9.14 -25.69
CA LEU A 50 6.78 9.68 -25.74
C LEU A 50 6.15 9.52 -27.15
N ASN A 51 6.92 9.70 -28.24
CA ASN A 51 6.43 9.45 -29.61
C ASN A 51 6.04 7.98 -29.81
N ILE A 52 6.82 7.04 -29.28
CA ILE A 52 6.51 5.61 -29.38
C ILE A 52 5.24 5.29 -28.58
N LEU A 53 5.15 5.81 -27.36
CA LEU A 53 3.97 5.60 -26.50
C LEU A 53 2.71 6.20 -27.14
N GLU A 54 2.79 7.39 -27.75
CA GLU A 54 1.71 8.04 -28.49
C GLU A 54 1.30 7.21 -29.73
N LYS A 55 2.28 6.79 -30.55
CA LYS A 55 2.02 5.95 -31.74
C LYS A 55 1.34 4.63 -31.40
N ASN A 56 1.68 4.05 -30.27
CA ASN A 56 1.11 2.80 -29.79
C ASN A 56 -0.21 3.01 -29.03
N GLY A 57 -0.65 4.27 -28.87
CA GLY A 57 -1.92 4.61 -28.23
C GLY A 57 -1.90 4.51 -26.70
N TYR A 58 -0.74 4.65 -26.06
CA TYR A 58 -0.58 4.66 -24.61
C TYR A 58 -0.73 6.03 -24.00
N LEU A 59 -0.35 7.05 -24.76
CA LEU A 59 -0.44 8.46 -24.39
C LEU A 59 -1.08 9.25 -25.53
N ASP A 60 -1.68 10.37 -25.18
CA ASP A 60 -2.06 11.43 -26.12
C ASP A 60 -1.35 12.71 -25.71
N ARG A 61 -0.97 13.55 -26.69
CA ARG A 61 -0.37 14.86 -26.43
C ARG A 61 -0.62 15.82 -27.58
N LYS A 62 -0.85 17.08 -27.25
CA LYS A 62 -0.93 18.15 -28.24
C LYS A 62 0.47 18.72 -28.46
N LYS A 63 1.05 18.49 -29.67
CA LYS A 63 2.37 19.02 -30.04
C LYS A 63 2.38 20.54 -29.89
N GLY A 64 3.44 21.07 -29.27
CA GLY A 64 3.60 22.51 -29.06
C GLY A 64 2.87 23.08 -27.82
N LEU A 65 2.05 22.27 -27.14
CA LEU A 65 1.38 22.70 -25.91
C LEU A 65 2.07 22.04 -24.69
N ALA A 66 2.53 22.88 -23.76
CA ALA A 66 3.04 22.38 -22.50
C ALA A 66 1.90 21.75 -21.67
N ARG A 67 2.23 20.76 -20.81
CA ARG A 67 1.26 20.08 -19.93
C ARG A 67 0.07 19.47 -20.66
N SER A 68 0.32 18.88 -21.83
CA SER A 68 -0.70 18.23 -22.66
C SER A 68 -0.54 16.71 -22.76
N ILE A 69 0.38 16.13 -21.99
CA ILE A 69 0.63 14.69 -21.98
C ILE A 69 -0.45 14.04 -21.12
N THR A 70 -1.33 13.25 -21.73
CA THR A 70 -2.38 12.51 -21.03
C THR A 70 -2.27 11.03 -21.35
N SER A 71 -2.55 10.18 -20.38
CA SER A 71 -2.71 8.75 -20.64
C SER A 71 -4.03 8.52 -21.39
N THR A 72 -3.99 7.86 -22.55
CA THR A 72 -5.20 7.58 -23.36
C THR A 72 -5.93 6.33 -22.89
N LYS A 73 -5.26 5.51 -22.13
CA LYS A 73 -5.82 4.33 -21.49
C LYS A 73 -5.37 4.35 -20.05
N ASP A 74 -6.31 4.12 -19.14
CA ASP A 74 -5.97 3.41 -17.92
C ASP A 74 -5.36 2.11 -18.42
N TYR A 75 -4.02 2.09 -18.49
CA TYR A 75 -3.32 0.83 -18.73
C TYR A 75 -3.69 -0.01 -17.53
N ASP A 76 -4.68 -0.86 -17.74
CA ASP A 76 -4.97 -2.00 -16.91
C ASP A 76 -3.80 -3.00 -16.97
N ASN A 77 -2.63 -2.57 -16.51
CA ASN A 77 -1.82 -3.43 -15.73
C ASN A 77 -2.56 -3.53 -14.39
N ASP A 78 -3.68 -4.23 -14.41
CA ASP A 78 -4.22 -4.83 -13.20
C ASP A 78 -3.21 -5.90 -12.77
N GLU A 79 -2.01 -5.43 -12.39
CA GLU A 79 -1.08 -6.25 -11.66
C GLU A 79 -1.83 -6.71 -10.42
N ILE A 80 -2.32 -7.93 -10.51
CA ILE A 80 -2.93 -8.61 -9.37
C ILE A 80 -1.78 -8.99 -8.44
N ILE A 81 -1.84 -8.50 -7.23
CA ILE A 81 -0.96 -8.92 -6.16
C ILE A 81 -1.68 -9.97 -5.31
N GLU A 82 -0.97 -11.02 -4.97
CA GLU A 82 -1.43 -12.01 -4.01
C GLU A 82 -0.99 -11.59 -2.61
N VAL A 83 -1.97 -11.29 -1.74
CA VAL A 83 -1.74 -10.89 -0.35
C VAL A 83 -2.06 -12.09 0.54
N PRO A 84 -1.05 -12.66 1.25
CA PRO A 84 -1.28 -13.81 2.11
C PRO A 84 -2.16 -13.43 3.31
N ILE A 85 -3.13 -14.29 3.63
CA ILE A 85 -3.92 -14.20 4.85
C ILE A 85 -3.14 -14.89 5.96
N VAL A 86 -2.70 -14.11 6.92
CA VAL A 86 -2.01 -14.59 8.11
C VAL A 86 -3.04 -14.64 9.23
N SER A 87 -3.29 -15.80 9.72
CA SER A 87 -4.11 -16.20 10.87
C SER A 87 -4.89 -15.13 11.68
N ASN A 88 -5.92 -15.57 12.41
CA ASN A 88 -6.83 -14.71 13.19
C ASN A 88 -6.09 -13.94 14.30
N ILE A 89 -6.30 -12.64 14.39
CA ILE A 89 -6.02 -11.89 15.60
C ILE A 89 -7.21 -12.17 16.55
N SER A 90 -7.06 -13.13 17.43
CA SER A 90 -7.98 -13.30 18.56
C SER A 90 -7.34 -12.73 19.82
N ALA A 91 -8.15 -12.02 20.62
CA ALA A 91 -7.73 -11.62 21.96
C ALA A 91 -7.41 -12.90 22.76
N GLY A 92 -6.12 -13.19 22.98
CA GLY A 92 -5.68 -14.29 23.85
C GLY A 92 -4.79 -15.37 23.21
N THR A 93 -4.63 -15.42 21.88
CA THR A 93 -3.64 -16.31 21.26
C THR A 93 -2.49 -15.50 20.67
N PRO A 94 -1.22 -15.82 21.00
CA PRO A 94 -0.08 -15.16 20.35
C PRO A 94 -0.22 -15.34 18.84
N LEU A 95 -0.19 -14.23 18.11
CA LEU A 95 0.07 -14.28 16.69
C LEU A 95 1.50 -14.80 16.59
N GLU A 96 1.70 -16.04 16.20
CA GLU A 96 2.98 -16.45 15.61
C GLU A 96 3.08 -15.70 14.28
N LEU A 97 3.30 -14.39 14.37
CA LEU A 97 3.70 -13.61 13.23
C LEU A 97 5.13 -14.02 12.90
N TYR A 98 5.24 -14.95 11.98
CA TYR A 98 6.42 -14.97 11.14
C TYR A 98 6.68 -13.55 10.69
N SER A 99 7.93 -13.09 10.73
CA SER A 99 8.23 -11.77 10.20
C SER A 99 7.66 -11.69 8.79
N ALA A 100 7.24 -10.51 8.33
CA ALA A 100 6.74 -10.37 6.96
C ALA A 100 7.73 -10.97 5.94
N ASP A 101 9.04 -10.98 6.25
CA ASP A 101 10.09 -11.63 5.49
C ASP A 101 9.94 -13.17 5.47
N GLU A 102 9.63 -13.80 6.60
CA GLU A 102 9.41 -15.24 6.69
C GLU A 102 8.14 -15.68 5.96
N ILE A 103 7.08 -14.87 6.01
CA ILE A 103 5.82 -15.13 5.26
C ILE A 103 6.08 -15.09 3.75
N TYR A 104 6.84 -14.09 3.27
CA TYR A 104 7.16 -13.98 1.84
C TYR A 104 8.20 -15.00 1.37
N HIS A 105 9.13 -15.43 2.23
CA HIS A 105 10.12 -16.47 1.88
C HIS A 105 9.57 -17.89 2.00
N ASN A 106 8.61 -18.13 2.90
CA ASN A 106 7.96 -19.44 3.09
C ASN A 106 6.73 -19.64 2.19
N GLN A 107 6.68 -19.05 1.00
CA GLN A 107 5.61 -19.23 0.00
C GLN A 107 5.27 -20.69 -0.36
N LYS A 108 6.01 -21.66 0.17
CA LYS A 108 5.74 -23.10 0.03
C LYS A 108 4.70 -23.67 0.99
N ASN A 109 4.31 -22.94 2.02
CA ASN A 109 3.30 -23.39 2.97
C ASN A 109 2.01 -22.64 2.67
N SER A 110 0.99 -23.38 2.29
CA SER A 110 -0.39 -23.09 1.90
C SER A 110 -1.10 -22.01 2.76
N TYR A 111 -0.70 -20.74 2.66
CA TYR A 111 -1.53 -19.67 3.17
C TYR A 111 -2.67 -19.40 2.18
N GLU A 112 -3.87 -19.27 2.68
CA GLU A 112 -4.96 -18.67 1.93
C GLU A 112 -4.52 -17.26 1.50
N SER A 113 -4.79 -16.84 0.27
CA SER A 113 -4.40 -15.54 -0.24
C SER A 113 -5.57 -14.81 -0.86
N ILE A 114 -5.51 -13.48 -0.85
CA ILE A 114 -6.48 -12.61 -1.52
C ILE A 114 -5.79 -11.99 -2.74
N LYS A 115 -6.48 -12.00 -3.87
CA LYS A 115 -6.05 -11.31 -5.08
C LYS A 115 -6.61 -9.90 -5.10
N LEU A 116 -5.72 -8.91 -5.10
CA LEU A 116 -6.06 -7.49 -5.09
C LEU A 116 -5.40 -6.77 -6.26
N SER A 117 -6.05 -5.73 -6.78
CA SER A 117 -5.43 -4.85 -7.76
C SER A 117 -4.35 -4.01 -7.10
N LYS A 118 -3.17 -3.95 -7.70
CA LYS A 118 -2.04 -3.11 -7.27
C LYS A 118 -2.42 -1.64 -7.16
N LYS A 119 -3.32 -1.18 -8.03
CA LYS A 119 -3.82 0.20 -8.07
C LYS A 119 -4.54 0.63 -6.79
N MET A 120 -5.03 -0.32 -5.98
CA MET A 120 -5.68 0.00 -4.70
C MET A 120 -4.70 0.59 -3.67
N PHE A 121 -3.40 0.42 -3.88
CA PHE A 121 -2.37 0.81 -2.92
C PHE A 121 -1.37 1.77 -3.56
N ARG A 122 -1.12 2.92 -2.92
CA ARG A 122 -0.22 3.98 -3.44
C ARG A 122 1.25 3.54 -3.51
N LYS A 123 1.67 2.65 -2.63
CA LYS A 123 3.02 2.06 -2.62
C LYS A 123 2.87 0.58 -2.43
N ILE A 124 3.47 -0.20 -3.32
CA ILE A 124 3.52 -1.63 -3.12
C ILE A 124 4.71 -1.94 -2.25
N ALA A 125 4.32 -2.32 -1.11
CA ALA A 125 5.18 -2.74 -0.06
C ALA A 125 4.78 -4.17 0.34
N LYS A 126 5.38 -4.72 1.34
CA LYS A 126 4.98 -6.02 1.89
C LYS A 126 3.59 -5.88 2.51
N LEU A 127 2.57 -6.37 1.81
CA LEU A 127 1.19 -6.40 2.29
C LEU A 127 0.88 -7.77 2.88
N ILE A 128 0.22 -7.79 4.02
CA ILE A 128 -0.38 -8.98 4.60
C ILE A 128 -1.85 -8.73 4.92
N ALA A 129 -2.65 -9.77 4.89
CA ALA A 129 -4.05 -9.71 5.29
C ALA A 129 -4.24 -10.41 6.63
N LEU A 130 -5.06 -9.83 7.52
CA LEU A 130 -5.42 -10.42 8.80
C LEU A 130 -6.94 -10.53 8.91
N LYS A 131 -7.43 -11.69 9.32
CA LYS A 131 -8.84 -11.85 9.67
C LYS A 131 -9.08 -11.38 11.10
N ILE A 132 -10.05 -10.49 11.27
CA ILE A 132 -10.38 -9.91 12.57
C ILE A 132 -11.25 -10.87 13.36
N SER A 133 -10.93 -10.99 14.66
CA SER A 133 -11.77 -11.66 15.64
C SER A 133 -12.03 -10.69 16.81
N GLY A 134 -13.29 -10.46 17.11
CA GLY A 134 -13.74 -9.56 18.16
C GLY A 134 -14.17 -8.17 17.67
N ASP A 135 -14.57 -7.33 18.63
CA ASP A 135 -15.28 -6.07 18.35
C ASP A 135 -14.59 -4.82 18.95
N SER A 136 -13.32 -4.92 19.35
CA SER A 136 -12.61 -3.81 20.00
C SER A 136 -12.45 -2.57 19.12
N MET A 137 -12.64 -2.70 17.81
CA MET A 137 -12.52 -1.64 16.80
C MET A 137 -13.83 -1.34 16.08
N LYS A 138 -14.97 -1.71 16.66
CA LYS A 138 -16.28 -1.60 15.99
C LYS A 138 -16.72 -0.17 15.68
N GLU A 139 -16.37 0.81 16.52
CA GLU A 139 -16.72 2.21 16.27
C GLU A 139 -15.90 2.82 15.13
N ASP A 140 -14.81 2.17 14.71
CA ASP A 140 -14.09 2.44 13.45
C ASP A 140 -14.61 1.61 12.28
N SER A 141 -15.80 0.98 12.46
CA SER A 141 -16.43 0.12 11.45
C SER A 141 -15.61 -1.13 11.09
N ILE A 142 -14.74 -1.59 11.98
CA ILE A 142 -14.02 -2.86 11.84
C ILE A 142 -14.73 -3.90 12.73
N MET A 143 -15.31 -4.91 12.08
CA MET A 143 -16.16 -5.90 12.72
C MET A 143 -15.50 -7.28 12.77
N ASP A 144 -16.04 -8.15 13.59
CA ASP A 144 -15.68 -9.57 13.60
C ASP A 144 -15.85 -10.19 12.21
N GLY A 145 -14.88 -10.97 11.77
CA GLY A 145 -14.86 -11.61 10.45
C GLY A 145 -14.33 -10.74 9.31
N ASP A 146 -14.08 -9.43 9.51
CA ASP A 146 -13.46 -8.58 8.50
C ASP A 146 -12.04 -9.05 8.20
N ILE A 147 -11.58 -8.73 6.99
CA ILE A 147 -10.20 -8.91 6.57
C ILE A 147 -9.57 -7.54 6.42
N ILE A 148 -8.54 -7.25 7.21
CA ILE A 148 -7.77 -6.00 7.08
C ILE A 148 -6.49 -6.25 6.29
N ILE A 149 -6.08 -5.24 5.51
CA ILE A 149 -4.82 -5.25 4.78
C ILE A 149 -3.84 -4.35 5.52
N LEU A 150 -2.69 -4.90 5.85
CA LEU A 150 -1.60 -4.21 6.54
C LEU A 150 -0.46 -3.91 5.57
N ASP A 151 0.06 -2.69 5.65
CA ASP A 151 1.37 -2.32 5.09
C ASP A 151 2.45 -2.55 6.15
N CYS A 152 3.29 -3.56 5.92
CA CYS A 152 4.35 -3.96 6.82
C CYS A 152 5.69 -3.22 6.57
N ASN A 153 5.79 -2.40 5.52
CA ASN A 153 6.99 -1.57 5.29
C ASN A 153 6.92 -0.24 6.03
N SER A 154 5.73 0.26 6.32
CA SER A 154 5.52 1.53 7.01
C SER A 154 5.76 1.42 8.52
N ILE A 155 6.86 0.74 8.93
CA ILE A 155 7.15 0.50 10.35
C ILE A 155 8.06 1.60 10.93
N SER A 156 8.58 2.51 10.10
CA SER A 156 9.40 3.61 10.62
C SER A 156 8.54 4.62 11.39
N LYS A 157 9.11 5.20 12.45
CA LYS A 157 8.41 6.20 13.29
C LYS A 157 7.85 7.40 12.52
N ASN A 158 8.35 7.66 11.30
CA ASN A 158 7.93 8.78 10.46
C ASN A 158 6.69 8.44 9.60
N ASP A 159 6.38 7.16 9.40
CA ASP A 159 5.29 6.72 8.54
C ASP A 159 3.98 6.50 9.32
N ILE A 160 4.09 6.29 10.65
CA ILE A 160 2.94 6.06 11.51
C ILE A 160 2.65 7.32 12.34
N LYS A 161 1.44 7.83 12.20
CA LYS A 161 0.96 9.07 12.85
C LYS A 161 -0.01 8.75 13.97
N ASN A 162 -0.17 9.72 14.89
CA ASN A 162 -1.21 9.63 15.91
C ASN A 162 -2.60 9.43 15.28
N GLY A 163 -3.32 8.44 15.77
CA GLY A 163 -4.65 8.08 15.28
C GLY A 163 -4.65 7.02 14.17
N ASP A 164 -3.49 6.64 13.62
CA ASP A 164 -3.42 5.52 12.68
C ASP A 164 -3.86 4.22 13.35
N ILE A 165 -4.48 3.33 12.60
CA ILE A 165 -4.83 1.99 13.05
C ILE A 165 -3.67 1.07 12.71
N VAL A 166 -3.15 0.38 13.71
CA VAL A 166 -1.99 -0.50 13.59
C VAL A 166 -2.24 -1.87 14.18
N ALA A 167 -1.64 -2.89 13.60
CA ALA A 167 -1.43 -4.16 14.27
C ALA A 167 -0.14 -4.07 15.08
N ALA A 168 -0.22 -4.35 16.37
CA ALA A 168 0.91 -4.20 17.30
C ALA A 168 0.91 -5.30 18.36
N ARG A 169 2.09 -5.62 18.87
CA ARG A 169 2.31 -6.50 20.01
C ARG A 169 2.90 -5.72 21.18
N VAL A 170 2.47 -6.05 22.39
CA VAL A 170 2.95 -5.47 23.62
C VAL A 170 3.64 -6.57 24.44
N ASN A 171 4.89 -6.37 24.86
CA ASN A 171 5.70 -7.35 25.60
C ASN A 171 5.78 -8.74 24.93
N GLU A 172 5.80 -8.79 23.59
CA GLU A 172 5.77 -10.04 22.81
C GLU A 172 4.49 -10.88 22.96
N ASP A 173 3.48 -10.34 23.64
CA ASP A 173 2.16 -10.97 23.77
C ASP A 173 1.40 -10.97 22.42
N ALA A 174 0.18 -11.53 22.48
CA ALA A 174 -0.72 -11.61 21.32
C ALA A 174 -0.87 -10.28 20.59
N GLY A 175 -0.87 -10.34 19.27
CA GLY A 175 -1.12 -9.18 18.40
C GLY A 175 -2.48 -8.55 18.67
N THR A 176 -2.56 -7.24 18.60
CA THR A 176 -3.81 -6.48 18.76
C THR A 176 -3.94 -5.41 17.69
N LEU A 177 -5.18 -5.10 17.30
CA LEU A 177 -5.50 -3.99 16.41
C LEU A 177 -6.01 -2.81 17.21
N LYS A 178 -5.33 -1.66 17.15
CA LYS A 178 -5.69 -0.45 17.91
C LYS A 178 -5.29 0.81 17.16
N ARG A 179 -5.87 1.95 17.58
CA ARG A 179 -5.34 3.27 17.22
C ARG A 179 -4.13 3.58 18.07
N ILE A 180 -3.04 3.99 17.43
CA ILE A 180 -1.81 4.37 18.11
C ILE A 180 -1.75 5.86 18.38
N PHE A 181 -1.30 6.23 19.59
CA PHE A 181 -1.02 7.61 19.98
C PHE A 181 0.32 7.68 20.71
N TYR A 182 1.23 8.49 20.18
CA TYR A 182 2.53 8.74 20.80
C TYR A 182 2.38 9.81 21.88
N LYS A 183 2.75 9.47 23.10
CA LYS A 183 2.91 10.38 24.24
C LYS A 183 4.40 10.59 24.48
N LYS A 184 4.80 11.54 25.39
CA LYS A 184 6.22 11.86 25.62
C LYS A 184 7.12 10.62 25.72
N ASN A 185 6.86 9.72 26.66
CA ASN A 185 7.66 8.51 26.89
C ASN A 185 6.87 7.21 26.68
N LYS A 186 5.57 7.28 26.43
CA LYS A 186 4.68 6.13 26.31
C LYS A 186 3.98 6.08 24.96
N ILE A 187 3.44 4.93 24.66
CA ILE A 187 2.49 4.70 23.57
C ILE A 187 1.14 4.34 24.22
N GLU A 188 0.10 4.95 23.72
CA GLU A 188 -1.27 4.56 23.99
C GLU A 188 -1.81 3.80 22.75
N LEU A 189 -2.22 2.56 22.97
CA LEU A 189 -2.95 1.75 22.00
C LEU A 189 -4.43 1.77 22.40
N ARG A 190 -5.23 2.52 21.65
CA ARG A 190 -6.62 2.83 21.99
C ARG A 190 -7.58 1.99 21.14
N PRO A 191 -8.49 1.21 21.76
CA PRO A 191 -9.62 0.61 21.07
C PRO A 191 -10.60 1.71 20.61
N SER A 192 -11.36 1.48 19.56
CA SER A 192 -12.47 2.40 19.23
C SER A 192 -13.74 2.06 20.01
N ASN A 193 -13.92 0.80 20.43
CA ASN A 193 -15.04 0.39 21.27
C ASN A 193 -14.82 0.82 22.73
N LYS A 194 -15.76 1.62 23.25
CA LYS A 194 -15.73 2.18 24.62
C LYS A 194 -15.79 1.15 25.74
N LEU A 195 -16.18 -0.08 25.42
CA LEU A 195 -16.21 -1.19 26.39
C LEU A 195 -14.81 -1.71 26.73
N TYR A 196 -13.79 -1.33 25.97
CA TYR A 196 -12.41 -1.74 26.15
C TYR A 196 -11.54 -0.59 26.63
N SER A 197 -10.60 -0.87 27.51
CA SER A 197 -9.65 0.10 28.02
C SER A 197 -8.46 0.29 27.08
N SER A 198 -7.92 1.51 27.03
CA SER A 198 -6.63 1.78 26.35
C SER A 198 -5.48 1.07 27.04
N ILE A 199 -4.52 0.60 26.24
CA ILE A 199 -3.27 0.02 26.73
C ILE A 199 -2.21 1.11 26.72
N PHE A 200 -1.62 1.39 27.89
CA PHE A 200 -0.51 2.34 28.05
C PHE A 200 0.78 1.58 28.34
N THR A 201 1.79 1.75 27.50
CA THR A 201 3.04 1.02 27.65
C THR A 201 4.24 1.86 27.20
N ASP A 202 5.44 1.46 27.55
CA ASP A 202 6.66 2.11 27.12
C ASP A 202 6.94 1.83 25.63
N LYS A 203 7.61 2.79 24.99
CA LYS A 203 7.92 2.68 23.55
C LYS A 203 8.76 1.46 23.18
N THR A 204 9.56 0.98 24.14
CA THR A 204 10.42 -0.20 23.98
C THR A 204 9.65 -1.51 24.00
N ASN A 205 8.46 -1.51 24.58
CA ASN A 205 7.64 -2.69 24.78
C ASN A 205 6.57 -2.88 23.68
N VAL A 206 6.58 -2.02 22.65
CA VAL A 206 5.64 -2.13 21.52
C VAL A 206 6.40 -2.45 20.26
N LYS A 207 6.01 -3.53 19.63
CA LYS A 207 6.40 -3.86 18.25
C LYS A 207 5.20 -3.64 17.34
N ILE A 208 5.36 -2.79 16.34
CA ILE A 208 4.34 -2.55 15.32
C ILE A 208 4.60 -3.50 14.16
N ASP A 209 3.61 -4.29 13.78
CA ASP A 209 3.71 -5.29 12.73
C ASP A 209 3.23 -4.74 11.38
N GLY A 210 2.36 -3.74 11.39
CA GLY A 210 1.92 -3.05 10.18
C GLY A 210 0.86 -2.00 10.44
N LYS A 211 0.66 -1.12 9.45
CA LYS A 211 -0.39 -0.10 9.42
C LYS A 211 -1.53 -0.58 8.55
N VAL A 212 -2.77 -0.37 9.01
CA VAL A 212 -3.97 -0.67 8.21
C VAL A 212 -4.06 0.28 7.03
N VAL A 213 -4.17 -0.30 5.83
CA VAL A 213 -4.30 0.43 4.56
C VAL A 213 -5.56 0.04 3.77
N GLY A 214 -6.27 -0.99 4.20
CA GLY A 214 -7.52 -1.43 3.58
C GLY A 214 -8.32 -2.38 4.47
N LEU A 215 -9.61 -2.52 4.15
CA LEU A 215 -10.55 -3.45 4.77
C LEU A 215 -11.41 -4.10 3.70
N ILE A 216 -11.63 -5.39 3.84
CA ILE A 216 -12.51 -6.18 2.97
C ILE A 216 -13.55 -6.86 3.86
N ARG A 217 -14.81 -6.74 3.48
CA ARG A 217 -15.93 -7.40 4.14
C ARG A 217 -16.78 -8.12 3.10
N ASN A 218 -17.05 -9.38 3.37
CA ASN A 218 -18.02 -10.16 2.62
C ASN A 218 -19.37 -10.13 3.36
N TYR A 219 -20.47 -9.95 2.62
CA TYR A 219 -21.84 -9.95 3.13
C TYR A 219 -22.55 -11.24 2.73
#